data_4fcd7af2619d0b5f229aa57f1fd03bea
#
_entry.id   4fcd7af2619d0b5f229aa57f1fd03bea
#
_cell.length_a   1.000
_cell.length_b   1.000
_cell.length_c   1.000
_cell.angle_alpha   90.00
_cell.angle_beta   90.00
_cell.angle_gamma   90.00
#
_symmetry.space_group_name_H-M   'P 1'
#
loop_
_entity.id
_entity.type
_entity.pdbx_description
1 polymer ?
#
loop_
_entity_poly.entity_id
_entity_poly.type
_entity_poly.pdbx_seq_one_letter_code
_entity_poly.pdbx_strand_id
1 'polypeptide(L)'
;MKKLLVALLMVPTIALAESFSMPNKNGGEIVITDRICTRNGKSYDPLKQAYSYWNGGYLEGCWTLEDNMVKIIWMTTGDPSIRMYNITDFTRKTGRGS
;
A
#
# COMPACT_ATOMS: atom_id res chain seq x y z
N MET A 1 -0.62 21.46 -33.61
CA MET A 1 -0.58 20.18 -33.75
C MET A 1 0.26 19.46 -32.84
N LYS A 2 1.50 19.70 -32.81
CA LYS A 2 2.33 19.00 -31.90
C LYS A 2 1.96 19.16 -30.49
N LYS A 3 1.39 20.24 -30.14
CA LYS A 3 1.01 20.46 -28.80
C LYS A 3 0.02 19.49 -28.33
N LEU A 4 -0.80 19.03 -29.15
CA LEU A 4 -1.81 18.10 -28.76
C LEU A 4 -1.22 16.81 -28.32
N LEU A 5 -0.16 16.42 -28.95
CA LEU A 5 0.44 15.16 -28.61
C LEU A 5 1.02 15.23 -27.23
N VAL A 6 1.56 16.34 -26.90
CA VAL A 6 2.15 16.48 -25.60
C VAL A 6 1.10 16.37 -24.52
N ALA A 7 -0.01 16.95 -24.76
CA ALA A 7 -1.07 16.92 -23.79
C ALA A 7 -1.52 15.50 -23.55
N LEU A 8 -1.58 14.73 -24.57
CA LEU A 8 -2.02 13.38 -24.41
C LEU A 8 -1.05 12.57 -23.60
N LEU A 9 0.18 12.84 -23.71
CA LEU A 9 1.16 12.10 -23.00
C LEU A 9 1.05 12.32 -21.50
N MET A 10 0.53 13.42 -21.10
CA MET A 10 0.46 13.68 -19.70
C MET A 10 -0.64 12.95 -19.00
N VAL A 11 -1.65 12.64 -19.68
CA VAL A 11 -2.77 11.99 -19.07
C VAL A 11 -2.46 10.67 -18.41
N PRO A 12 -1.81 9.79 -19.08
CA PRO A 12 -1.62 8.46 -18.51
C PRO A 12 -0.80 8.44 -17.25
N THR A 13 -0.07 9.43 -17.01
CA THR A 13 0.77 9.33 -15.85
C THR A 13 0.09 9.59 -14.57
N ILE A 14 -1.09 10.04 -14.60
CA ILE A 14 -1.75 10.33 -13.45
C ILE A 14 -2.19 9.22 -12.68
N ALA A 15 -2.45 8.27 -13.23
CA ALA A 15 -3.22 7.43 -12.61
C ALA A 15 -2.84 6.45 -11.72
N LEU A 16 -1.89 5.85 -11.70
CA LEU A 16 -1.82 4.61 -11.03
C LEU A 16 -0.88 4.48 -9.91
N ALA A 17 -1.37 4.32 -8.76
CA ALA A 17 -0.56 3.96 -7.63
C ALA A 17 -0.30 2.48 -7.71
N GLU A 18 0.89 2.07 -7.40
CA GLU A 18 1.19 0.67 -7.40
C GLU A 18 0.90 0.05 -6.07
N SER A 19 0.49 -1.17 -6.08
CA SER A 19 0.28 -1.89 -4.84
C SER A 19 0.70 -3.34 -5.00
N PHE A 20 1.01 -3.96 -3.90
CA PHE A 20 1.41 -5.36 -3.86
C PHE A 20 0.65 -6.01 -2.72
N SER A 21 0.37 -7.27 -2.85
CA SER A 21 -0.43 -7.94 -1.82
C SER A 21 0.03 -9.37 -1.58
N MET A 22 -0.32 -9.87 -0.42
CA MET A 22 -0.12 -11.28 -0.10
C MET A 22 -1.32 -11.75 0.70
N PRO A 23 -1.62 -13.04 0.68
CA PRO A 23 -2.76 -13.53 1.47
C PRO A 23 -2.49 -13.37 2.95
N ASN A 24 -3.52 -13.09 3.72
CA ASN A 24 -3.38 -13.07 5.16
C ASN A 24 -3.97 -14.35 5.73
N LYS A 25 -3.87 -14.53 7.04
CA LYS A 25 -4.31 -15.77 7.64
C LYS A 25 -5.80 -15.89 7.75
N ASN A 26 -6.52 -14.82 7.56
CA ASN A 26 -7.96 -14.81 7.76
C ASN A 26 -8.76 -14.82 6.47
N GLY A 27 -8.13 -15.23 5.39
CA GLY A 27 -8.86 -15.34 4.13
C GLY A 27 -8.90 -14.07 3.31
N GLY A 28 -8.20 -13.04 3.71
CA GLY A 28 -8.15 -11.81 2.94
C GLY A 28 -6.75 -11.54 2.47
N GLU A 29 -6.37 -10.27 2.45
CA GLU A 29 -5.08 -9.87 1.95
C GLU A 29 -4.43 -8.81 2.80
N ILE A 30 -3.10 -8.74 2.73
CA ILE A 30 -2.35 -7.63 3.26
C ILE A 30 -1.87 -6.88 2.04
N VAL A 31 -2.13 -5.59 1.97
CA VAL A 31 -1.79 -4.77 0.80
C VAL A 31 -0.86 -3.65 1.21
N ILE A 32 0.21 -3.46 0.45
CA ILE A 32 1.11 -2.34 0.65
C ILE A 32 1.04 -1.46 -0.60
N THR A 33 1.12 -0.16 -0.41
CA THR A 33 0.97 0.78 -1.50
C THR A 33 2.12 1.76 -1.52
N ASP A 34 2.21 2.57 -2.56
CA ASP A 34 3.23 3.60 -2.61
C ASP A 34 2.71 4.97 -2.22
N ARG A 35 1.54 5.05 -1.61
CA ARG A 35 1.02 6.32 -1.14
C ARG A 35 1.59 6.63 0.22
N ILE A 36 1.77 7.90 0.50
CA ILE A 36 2.26 8.32 1.81
C ILE A 36 1.25 7.90 2.87
N CYS A 37 1.72 7.38 3.96
CA CYS A 37 0.84 6.96 5.03
C CYS A 37 0.29 8.18 5.76
N THR A 38 -1.03 8.31 5.78
CA THR A 38 -1.65 9.40 6.53
C THR A 38 -2.71 8.83 7.44
N ARG A 39 -2.89 9.47 8.57
CA ARG A 39 -3.89 9.02 9.50
C ARG A 39 -4.34 10.20 10.31
N ASN A 40 -5.65 10.42 10.36
CA ASN A 40 -6.24 11.54 11.07
C ASN A 40 -5.65 12.86 10.59
N GLY A 41 -5.45 12.96 9.29
CA GLY A 41 -4.93 14.18 8.71
C GLY A 41 -3.44 14.39 8.90
N LYS A 42 -2.77 13.45 9.52
CA LYS A 42 -1.35 13.60 9.76
C LYS A 42 -0.56 12.69 8.82
N SER A 43 0.51 13.22 8.26
CA SER A 43 1.36 12.48 7.35
C SER A 43 2.52 11.85 8.11
N TYR A 44 2.81 10.61 7.80
CA TYR A 44 3.92 9.90 8.42
C TYR A 44 5.04 9.62 7.42
N ASP A 45 5.21 10.50 6.46
CA ASP A 45 6.29 10.42 5.52
C ASP A 45 7.60 10.18 6.25
N PRO A 46 8.44 9.23 5.82
CA PRO A 46 8.40 8.56 4.51
C PRO A 46 7.67 7.22 4.51
N LEU A 47 6.94 6.93 5.56
CA LEU A 47 6.22 5.67 5.58
C LEU A 47 5.08 5.68 4.57
N LYS A 48 4.78 4.51 4.04
CA LYS A 48 3.72 4.37 3.05
C LYS A 48 2.53 3.66 3.65
N GLN A 49 1.41 3.77 2.98
CA GLN A 49 0.16 3.20 3.48
C GLN A 49 0.07 1.70 3.27
N ALA A 50 -0.38 1.01 4.28
CA ALA A 50 -0.66 -0.42 4.18
C ALA A 50 -2.03 -0.68 4.78
N TYR A 51 -2.66 -1.77 4.37
CA TYR A 51 -3.91 -2.17 4.99
C TYR A 51 -4.12 -3.66 4.83
N SER A 52 -4.99 -4.21 5.63
CA SER A 52 -5.35 -5.61 5.54
C SER A 52 -6.85 -5.72 5.69
N TYR A 53 -7.44 -6.65 4.98
CA TYR A 53 -8.88 -6.85 5.10
C TYR A 53 -9.18 -8.34 5.07
N TRP A 54 -10.31 -8.70 5.61
CA TRP A 54 -10.77 -10.06 5.59
C TRP A 54 -12.26 -10.01 5.82
N ASN A 55 -12.90 -11.13 5.69
CA ASN A 55 -14.32 -11.15 5.85
C ASN A 55 -14.64 -10.78 7.29
N GLY A 56 -15.17 -9.61 7.48
CA GLY A 56 -15.52 -9.14 8.80
C GLY A 56 -14.56 -8.18 9.46
N GLY A 57 -13.50 -7.79 8.77
CA GLY A 57 -12.57 -6.89 9.41
C GLY A 57 -11.68 -6.11 8.47
N TYR A 58 -11.03 -5.12 9.03
CA TYR A 58 -10.18 -4.22 8.27
C TYR A 58 -9.18 -3.59 9.23
N LEU A 59 -7.95 -3.42 8.80
CA LEU A 59 -6.91 -2.84 9.63
C LEU A 59 -5.99 -1.99 8.79
N GLU A 60 -5.59 -0.85 9.28
CA GLU A 60 -4.68 0.04 8.55
C GLU A 60 -3.33 0.10 9.23
N GLY A 61 -2.31 0.45 8.46
CA GLY A 61 -0.98 0.60 8.98
C GLY A 61 -0.09 1.38 8.05
N CYS A 62 1.15 1.52 8.45
CA CYS A 62 2.17 2.18 7.65
C CYS A 62 3.31 1.20 7.45
N TRP A 63 3.96 1.24 6.28
CA TRP A 63 5.02 0.29 6.01
C TRP A 63 6.27 0.94 5.44
N THR A 64 7.36 0.25 5.57
CA THR A 64 8.62 0.65 4.96
C THR A 64 9.42 -0.61 4.71
N LEU A 65 10.50 -0.48 3.97
CA LEU A 65 11.40 -1.60 3.76
C LEU A 65 12.54 -1.50 4.76
N GLU A 66 12.90 -2.64 5.30
CA GLU A 66 14.01 -2.68 6.21
C GLU A 66 14.76 -3.99 5.95
N ASP A 67 15.95 -3.94 5.43
CA ASP A 67 16.75 -5.12 5.11
C ASP A 67 16.01 -6.13 4.24
N ASN A 68 15.37 -5.61 3.21
CA ASN A 68 14.62 -6.46 2.29
C ASN A 68 13.40 -7.11 2.90
N MET A 69 12.99 -6.64 4.04
CA MET A 69 11.75 -7.09 4.65
C MET A 69 10.76 -5.95 4.64
N VAL A 70 9.49 -6.31 4.56
CA VAL A 70 8.42 -5.33 4.64
C VAL A 70 8.06 -5.21 6.12
N LYS A 71 8.26 -4.03 6.66
CA LYS A 71 7.93 -3.81 8.07
C LYS A 71 6.65 -3.01 8.11
N ILE A 72 5.64 -3.55 8.73
CA ILE A 72 4.35 -2.87 8.83
C ILE A 72 4.06 -2.56 10.29
N ILE A 73 3.71 -1.32 10.53
CA ILE A 73 3.29 -0.88 11.85
C ILE A 73 1.78 -0.80 11.79
N TRP A 74 1.11 -1.78 12.37
CA TRP A 74 -0.34 -1.84 12.33
C TRP A 74 -0.93 -0.93 13.40
N MET A 75 -1.89 -0.12 12.99
CA MET A 75 -2.50 0.86 13.89
C MET A 75 -3.70 0.24 14.56
N THR A 76 -3.44 -0.49 15.61
CA THR A 76 -4.53 -1.13 16.32
C THR A 76 -5.06 -0.18 17.38
N THR A 77 -6.14 -0.53 17.98
CA THR A 77 -6.68 0.22 19.09
C THR A 77 -5.76 -0.04 20.25
N GLY A 78 -5.20 0.90 20.81
CA GLY A 78 -4.22 0.70 21.87
C GLY A 78 -2.83 0.76 21.29
N ASP A 79 -1.97 -0.16 21.64
CA ASP A 79 -0.59 -0.12 21.18
C ASP A 79 -0.44 -0.61 19.76
N PRO A 80 0.36 0.05 18.96
CA PRO A 80 0.61 -0.42 17.60
C PRO A 80 1.33 -1.77 17.62
N SER A 81 1.12 -2.52 16.58
CA SER A 81 1.74 -3.83 16.44
C SER A 81 2.68 -3.78 15.25
N ILE A 82 3.91 -4.23 15.44
CA ILE A 82 4.88 -4.24 14.36
C ILE A 82 5.10 -5.65 13.87
N ARG A 83 5.00 -5.84 12.57
CA ARG A 83 5.22 -7.14 11.96
C ARG A 83 6.14 -7.04 10.78
N MET A 84 6.93 -8.07 10.56
CA MET A 84 7.86 -8.13 9.44
C MET A 84 7.41 -9.21 8.49
N TYR A 85 7.49 -8.94 7.20
CA TYR A 85 7.10 -9.89 6.18
C TYR A 85 8.19 -9.96 5.12
N ASN A 86 8.32 -11.10 4.48
CA ASN A 86 9.30 -11.25 3.44
C ASN A 86 8.80 -10.55 2.18
N ILE A 87 9.63 -9.70 1.59
CA ILE A 87 9.21 -8.95 0.42
C ILE A 87 8.81 -9.88 -0.73
N THR A 88 9.40 -11.05 -0.80
CA THR A 88 9.09 -11.96 -1.89
C THR A 88 7.72 -12.64 -1.76
N ASP A 89 7.07 -12.47 -0.63
CA ASP A 89 5.74 -13.04 -0.47
C ASP A 89 4.67 -12.14 -1.08
N PHE A 90 5.04 -10.93 -1.47
CA PHE A 90 4.08 -10.01 -2.06
C PHE A 90 4.12 -10.08 -3.58
N THR A 91 2.97 -9.96 -4.21
CA THR A 91 2.89 -9.92 -5.65
C THR A 91 2.18 -8.65 -6.08
N ARG A 92 2.48 -8.20 -7.26
CA ARG A 92 1.90 -6.97 -7.74
C ARG A 92 0.42 -7.10 -7.96
N LYS A 93 -0.33 -6.12 -7.46
CA LYS A 93 -1.76 -6.14 -7.60
C LYS A 93 -2.09 -5.24 -8.76
N THR A 94 -2.78 -5.75 -9.76
CA THR A 94 -3.10 -4.93 -10.88
C THR A 94 -4.22 -4.03 -10.51
N GLY A 95 -4.00 -2.84 -10.80
CA GLY A 95 -4.87 -1.85 -10.41
C GLY A 95 -6.27 -2.05 -10.71
N ARG A 96 -6.68 -2.16 -11.86
CA ARG A 96 -7.92 -2.23 -12.11
C ARG A 96 -8.47 -3.44 -11.99
N GLY A 97 -7.87 -4.31 -12.29
CA GLY A 97 -8.45 -5.54 -12.23
C GLY A 97 -8.71 -6.00 -10.87
N SER A 98 -8.32 -5.40 -9.98
CA SER A 98 -8.52 -5.96 -8.70
C SER A 98 -9.69 -5.46 -7.99
#